data_072012fb5e04fe226d061156fab8dc27
#
_entry.id   072012fb5e04fe226d061156fab8dc27
#
_cell.length_a   1.000
_cell.length_b   1.000
_cell.length_c   1.000
_cell.angle_alpha   90.00
_cell.angle_beta   90.00
_cell.angle_gamma   90.00
#
_symmetry.space_group_name_H-M   'P 1'
#
loop_
_entity.id
_entity.type
_entity.pdbx_description
1 polymer ?
#
loop_
_entity_poly.entity_id
_entity_poly.type
_entity_poly.pdbx_seq_one_letter_code
_entity_poly.pdbx_strand_id
1 'polypeptide(L)'
;MVHLRAYLAAVIGKRLANKPNKTTDPLAVIRRLMFAAAALLVATMSNSASYAQAGPFAGMAGNWSGGGIVTLDDGSSERLRCRATYAVGTGGTGLNLSLVCASDSYKFDLRADVISDRGVLSGSWSEASRGVTGTLEGRGANGNFQVLANAAGFSANLSLTTRGNRQSVAIRSESAFRAANISLSRY
;
A
#
# COMPACT_ATOMS: atom_id res chain seq x y z
N MET A 1 -27.06 58.11 12.17
CA MET A 1 -28.20 58.78 11.49
C MET A 1 -29.19 57.67 11.13
N VAL A 2 -30.17 57.59 11.91
CA VAL A 2 -31.56 58.05 11.64
C VAL A 2 -32.38 57.00 10.93
N HIS A 3 -33.21 56.33 11.72
CA HIS A 3 -34.70 56.18 11.65
C HIS A 3 -35.21 55.23 10.54
N LEU A 4 -36.21 54.38 10.77
CA LEU A 4 -37.52 54.53 11.38
C LEU A 4 -38.21 53.16 11.46
N ARG A 5 -38.53 52.54 12.54
CA ARG A 5 -39.77 52.52 13.32
C ARG A 5 -41.06 52.34 12.50
N ALA A 6 -41.64 51.16 12.73
CA ALA A 6 -43.05 50.94 13.12
C ALA A 6 -44.13 51.09 12.01
N TYR A 7 -44.98 50.06 11.92
CA TYR A 7 -46.40 50.23 12.26
C TYR A 7 -47.07 48.88 12.55
N LEU A 8 -47.64 48.81 13.72
CA LEU A 8 -48.66 47.92 14.20
C LEU A 8 -49.95 48.06 13.37
N ALA A 9 -50.68 46.98 13.20
CA ALA A 9 -52.11 46.97 13.57
C ALA A 9 -52.71 45.57 13.41
N ALA A 10 -53.26 45.13 14.48
CA ALA A 10 -54.09 43.96 14.72
C ALA A 10 -55.35 43.95 13.84
N VAL A 11 -55.70 42.78 13.34
CA VAL A 11 -57.07 42.41 13.08
C VAL A 11 -57.35 41.03 13.69
N ILE A 12 -58.02 41.06 14.82
CA ILE A 12 -58.61 39.90 15.48
C ILE A 12 -59.75 39.42 14.62
N GLY A 13 -59.55 38.28 13.96
CA GLY A 13 -60.63 37.52 13.33
C GLY A 13 -60.73 36.17 13.99
N LYS A 14 -61.59 36.04 15.00
CA LYS A 14 -62.03 34.75 15.53
C LYS A 14 -62.72 33.95 14.40
N ARG A 15 -61.99 32.95 13.86
CA ARG A 15 -62.63 31.85 13.18
C ARG A 15 -62.56 30.62 14.07
N LEU A 16 -63.72 30.17 14.51
CA LEU A 16 -63.95 28.90 15.14
C LEU A 16 -63.28 27.80 14.26
N ALA A 17 -62.29 27.19 14.78
CA ALA A 17 -61.65 26.07 14.14
C ALA A 17 -62.54 24.85 14.21
N ASN A 18 -63.13 24.51 13.11
CA ASN A 18 -63.70 23.20 12.89
C ASN A 18 -62.57 22.20 12.83
N LYS A 19 -62.42 21.36 13.84
CA LYS A 19 -61.42 20.34 13.97
C LYS A 19 -61.79 19.19 13.03
N PRO A 20 -61.10 18.94 11.91
CA PRO A 20 -61.38 17.76 11.11
C PRO A 20 -61.01 16.54 11.93
N ASN A 21 -61.95 15.69 12.16
CA ASN A 21 -61.78 14.36 12.71
C ASN A 21 -60.90 13.57 11.72
N LYS A 22 -59.61 13.43 12.03
CA LYS A 22 -58.68 12.61 11.25
C LYS A 22 -58.98 11.14 11.56
N THR A 23 -59.94 10.58 10.84
CA THR A 23 -59.95 9.14 10.63
C THR A 23 -58.66 8.78 9.92
N THR A 24 -57.71 8.29 10.69
CA THR A 24 -56.48 7.73 10.15
C THR A 24 -56.84 6.48 9.38
N ASP A 25 -56.84 6.60 8.07
CA ASP A 25 -57.11 5.50 7.15
C ASP A 25 -55.99 4.44 7.37
N PRO A 26 -56.33 3.25 7.90
CA PRO A 26 -55.29 2.24 8.24
C PRO A 26 -54.48 1.83 7.01
N LEU A 27 -55.10 1.91 5.82
CA LEU A 27 -54.38 1.65 4.54
C LEU A 27 -53.35 2.71 4.21
N ALA A 28 -53.58 3.97 4.59
CA ALA A 28 -52.60 5.06 4.35
C ALA A 28 -51.37 4.92 5.27
N VAL A 29 -51.54 4.44 6.50
CA VAL A 29 -50.47 4.18 7.45
C VAL A 29 -49.61 2.98 6.98
N ILE A 30 -50.26 1.90 6.56
CA ILE A 30 -49.58 0.71 6.03
C ILE A 30 -48.75 1.06 4.77
N ARG A 31 -49.33 1.88 3.86
CA ARG A 31 -48.65 2.31 2.64
C ARG A 31 -47.40 3.18 2.93
N ARG A 32 -47.48 4.07 3.94
CA ARG A 32 -46.34 4.88 4.39
C ARG A 32 -45.26 4.04 5.06
N LEU A 33 -45.64 3.03 5.85
CA LEU A 33 -44.67 2.11 6.47
C LEU A 33 -43.99 1.22 5.44
N MET A 34 -44.71 0.76 4.41
CA MET A 34 -44.08 -0.01 3.32
C MET A 34 -43.09 0.81 2.49
N PHE A 35 -43.40 2.08 2.20
CA PHE A 35 -42.45 2.95 1.51
C PHE A 35 -41.23 3.29 2.37
N ALA A 36 -41.38 3.45 3.69
CA ALA A 36 -40.25 3.66 4.61
C ALA A 36 -39.36 2.42 4.73
N ALA A 37 -39.93 1.23 4.79
CA ALA A 37 -39.19 -0.03 4.82
C ALA A 37 -38.45 -0.30 3.51
N ALA A 38 -39.07 0.01 2.36
CA ALA A 38 -38.38 -0.13 1.06
C ALA A 38 -37.23 0.86 0.90
N ALA A 39 -37.35 2.10 1.40
CA ALA A 39 -36.27 3.08 1.37
C ALA A 39 -35.06 2.69 2.27
N LEU A 40 -35.31 2.04 3.42
CA LEU A 40 -34.26 1.53 4.28
C LEU A 40 -33.49 0.34 3.64
N LEU A 41 -34.15 -0.53 2.90
CA LEU A 41 -33.53 -1.67 2.23
C LEU A 41 -32.63 -1.25 1.06
N VAL A 42 -32.92 -0.15 0.38
CA VAL A 42 -32.09 0.37 -0.72
C VAL A 42 -30.80 1.05 -0.19
N ALA A 43 -30.83 1.62 1.02
CA ALA A 43 -29.69 2.31 1.61
C ALA A 43 -28.55 1.37 2.09
N THR A 44 -28.82 0.07 2.26
CA THR A 44 -27.80 -0.90 2.72
C THR A 44 -26.97 -1.54 1.61
N MET A 45 -27.27 -1.28 0.34
CA MET A 45 -26.57 -1.90 -0.79
C MET A 45 -25.40 -1.06 -1.37
N SER A 46 -25.03 0.08 -0.79
CA SER A 46 -24.09 1.01 -1.41
C SER A 46 -22.70 1.08 -0.80
N ASN A 47 -22.29 0.15 0.05
CA ASN A 47 -20.95 0.11 0.60
C ASN A 47 -20.14 -1.12 0.15
N SER A 48 -20.19 -1.46 -1.12
CA SER A 48 -19.07 -2.19 -1.71
C SER A 48 -17.94 -1.18 -1.92
N ALA A 49 -17.19 -0.86 -0.87
CA ALA A 49 -15.87 -0.32 -1.02
C ALA A 49 -15.09 -1.34 -1.85
N SER A 50 -14.97 -1.09 -3.15
CA SER A 50 -13.99 -1.77 -3.98
C SER A 50 -12.64 -1.45 -3.35
N TYR A 51 -12.15 -2.30 -2.46
CA TYR A 51 -10.75 -2.36 -2.15
C TYR A 51 -10.09 -2.72 -3.48
N ALA A 52 -9.68 -1.71 -4.23
CA ALA A 52 -8.73 -1.89 -5.31
C ALA A 52 -7.58 -2.66 -4.67
N GLN A 53 -7.42 -3.92 -5.04
CA GLN A 53 -6.45 -4.80 -4.44
C GLN A 53 -5.09 -4.19 -4.78
N ALA A 54 -4.51 -3.50 -3.81
CA ALA A 54 -3.23 -2.86 -3.98
C ALA A 54 -2.22 -3.98 -4.30
N GLY A 55 -1.44 -3.81 -5.37
CA GLY A 55 -0.45 -4.80 -5.78
C GLY A 55 0.56 -5.07 -4.66
N PRO A 56 1.36 -6.14 -4.79
CA PRO A 56 2.21 -6.64 -3.71
C PRO A 56 3.26 -5.63 -3.23
N PHE A 57 3.60 -4.63 -4.05
CA PHE A 57 4.61 -3.62 -3.73
C PHE A 57 4.05 -2.35 -3.07
N ALA A 58 2.73 -2.17 -2.95
CA ALA A 58 2.11 -0.92 -2.48
C ALA A 58 2.66 -0.42 -1.14
N GLY A 59 3.05 -1.33 -0.25
CA GLY A 59 3.64 -0.99 1.04
C GLY A 59 5.13 -0.66 1.03
N MET A 60 5.81 -0.73 -0.13
CA MET A 60 7.29 -0.60 -0.20
C MET A 60 7.77 0.81 -0.56
N ALA A 61 6.94 1.64 -1.19
CA ALA A 61 7.34 2.95 -1.68
C ALA A 61 8.05 3.81 -0.63
N GLY A 62 9.08 4.54 -1.05
CA GLY A 62 9.80 5.50 -0.22
C GLY A 62 11.27 5.20 -0.02
N ASN A 63 11.88 5.95 0.89
CA ASN A 63 13.30 5.85 1.23
C ASN A 63 13.49 5.01 2.50
N TRP A 64 14.48 4.15 2.44
CA TRP A 64 14.78 3.19 3.49
C TRP A 64 16.27 3.21 3.82
N SER A 65 16.60 3.08 5.09
CA SER A 65 17.99 2.97 5.52
C SER A 65 18.15 1.95 6.64
N GLY A 66 19.34 1.42 6.75
CA GLY A 66 19.65 0.45 7.80
C GLY A 66 20.97 -0.24 7.56
N GLY A 67 21.08 -1.47 8.00
CA GLY A 67 22.31 -2.23 7.86
C GLY A 67 22.11 -3.70 8.10
N GLY A 68 23.21 -4.42 8.09
CA GLY A 68 23.21 -5.85 8.24
C GLY A 68 24.60 -6.44 8.33
N ILE A 69 24.67 -7.72 8.01
CA ILE A 69 25.91 -8.48 7.95
C ILE A 69 25.94 -9.22 6.61
N VAL A 70 27.07 -9.16 5.94
CA VAL A 70 27.41 -10.04 4.81
C VAL A 70 28.44 -11.06 5.28
N THR A 71 28.25 -12.32 4.87
CA THR A 71 29.22 -13.39 5.05
C THR A 71 29.84 -13.68 3.69
N LEU A 72 31.16 -13.52 3.60
CA LEU A 72 31.95 -13.69 2.38
C LEU A 72 32.19 -15.19 2.08
N ASP A 73 32.80 -15.47 0.95
CA ASP A 73 33.11 -16.85 0.50
C ASP A 73 34.17 -17.55 1.38
N ASP A 74 35.11 -16.79 1.95
CA ASP A 74 36.07 -17.27 2.93
C ASP A 74 35.50 -17.52 4.34
N GLY A 75 34.19 -17.16 4.56
CA GLY A 75 33.52 -17.29 5.86
C GLY A 75 33.67 -16.09 6.78
N SER A 76 34.46 -15.10 6.41
CA SER A 76 34.54 -13.84 7.15
C SER A 76 33.19 -13.08 7.07
N SER A 77 32.99 -12.16 8.01
CA SER A 77 31.73 -11.37 8.04
C SER A 77 32.03 -9.90 8.22
N GLU A 78 31.30 -9.07 7.45
CA GLU A 78 31.41 -7.63 7.51
C GLU A 78 30.08 -6.96 7.77
N ARG A 79 30.10 -5.80 8.42
CA ARG A 79 28.91 -4.97 8.63
C ARG A 79 28.59 -4.16 7.39
N LEU A 80 27.33 -4.23 6.98
CA LEU A 80 26.78 -3.42 5.89
C LEU A 80 26.04 -2.20 6.42
N ARG A 81 26.17 -1.08 5.72
CA ARG A 81 25.28 0.08 5.81
C ARG A 81 24.59 0.22 4.46
N CYS A 82 23.26 0.25 4.49
CA CYS A 82 22.45 0.24 3.28
C CYS A 82 21.48 1.41 3.22
N ARG A 83 21.24 1.91 1.99
CA ARG A 83 20.17 2.83 1.65
C ARG A 83 19.44 2.31 0.43
N ALA A 84 18.13 2.31 0.48
CA ALA A 84 17.29 1.89 -0.63
C ALA A 84 16.22 2.93 -0.92
N THR A 85 15.91 3.11 -2.20
CA THR A 85 14.76 3.88 -2.67
C THR A 85 13.90 2.96 -3.52
N TYR A 86 12.63 2.86 -3.15
CA TYR A 86 11.62 2.12 -3.89
C TYR A 86 10.64 3.10 -4.53
N ALA A 87 10.59 3.12 -5.85
CA ALA A 87 9.53 3.77 -6.60
C ALA A 87 8.52 2.70 -7.03
N VAL A 88 7.28 2.87 -6.60
CA VAL A 88 6.20 1.92 -6.86
C VAL A 88 5.21 2.55 -7.83
N GLY A 89 4.92 1.84 -8.91
CA GLY A 89 3.97 2.28 -9.92
C GLY A 89 2.53 2.27 -9.44
N THR A 90 1.65 2.91 -10.21
CA THR A 90 0.22 2.95 -9.96
C THR A 90 -0.35 1.53 -9.82
N GLY A 91 -1.18 1.30 -8.82
CA GLY A 91 -1.73 -0.02 -8.52
C GLY A 91 -0.78 -0.96 -7.78
N GLY A 92 0.48 -0.59 -7.53
CA GLY A 92 1.40 -1.36 -6.70
C GLY A 92 1.93 -2.64 -7.36
N THR A 93 1.88 -2.75 -8.69
CA THR A 93 2.32 -3.94 -9.44
C THR A 93 3.68 -3.78 -10.12
N GLY A 94 4.19 -2.55 -10.23
CA GLY A 94 5.52 -2.23 -10.73
C GLY A 94 6.40 -1.68 -9.63
N LEU A 95 7.68 -2.03 -9.61
CA LEU A 95 8.68 -1.59 -8.63
C LEU A 95 10.00 -1.27 -9.31
N ASN A 96 10.51 -0.06 -9.09
CA ASN A 96 11.90 0.30 -9.37
C ASN A 96 12.65 0.41 -8.03
N LEU A 97 13.74 -0.29 -7.91
CA LEU A 97 14.64 -0.28 -6.75
C LEU A 97 15.96 0.34 -7.12
N SER A 98 16.44 1.24 -6.26
CA SER A 98 17.84 1.65 -6.17
C SER A 98 18.35 1.33 -4.77
N LEU A 99 19.37 0.49 -4.66
CA LEU A 99 19.96 0.05 -3.39
C LEU A 99 21.46 0.25 -3.42
N VAL A 100 21.99 0.96 -2.44
CA VAL A 100 23.42 1.06 -2.19
C VAL A 100 23.73 0.49 -0.82
N CYS A 101 24.62 -0.50 -0.76
CA CYS A 101 25.19 -1.01 0.48
C CYS A 101 26.72 -0.88 0.44
N ALA A 102 27.33 -0.61 1.59
CA ALA A 102 28.76 -0.56 1.75
C ALA A 102 29.19 -1.20 3.08
N SER A 103 30.32 -1.89 3.04
CA SER A 103 31.12 -2.32 4.18
C SER A 103 32.49 -1.69 4.12
N ASP A 104 33.42 -2.16 4.92
CA ASP A 104 34.79 -1.62 4.94
C ASP A 104 35.56 -2.00 3.66
N SER A 105 35.36 -3.22 3.11
CA SER A 105 36.04 -3.72 1.92
C SER A 105 35.12 -3.84 0.69
N TYR A 106 33.82 -3.62 0.80
CA TYR A 106 32.86 -3.98 -0.24
C TYR A 106 31.82 -2.86 -0.48
N LYS A 107 31.55 -2.54 -1.75
CA LYS A 107 30.49 -1.66 -2.18
C LYS A 107 29.58 -2.38 -3.17
N PHE A 108 28.30 -2.17 -3.04
CA PHE A 108 27.28 -2.77 -3.88
C PHE A 108 26.27 -1.68 -4.28
N ASP A 109 26.09 -1.47 -5.58
CA ASP A 109 25.18 -0.46 -6.16
C ASP A 109 24.24 -1.18 -7.13
N LEU A 110 23.06 -1.52 -6.64
CA LEU A 110 22.07 -2.34 -7.34
C LEU A 110 20.89 -1.49 -7.80
N ARG A 111 20.44 -1.74 -9.02
CA ARG A 111 19.18 -1.29 -9.56
C ARG A 111 18.35 -2.49 -9.98
N ALA A 112 17.04 -2.43 -9.79
CA ALA A 112 16.15 -3.48 -10.26
C ALA A 112 14.82 -2.89 -10.70
N ASP A 113 14.28 -3.48 -11.76
CA ASP A 113 12.95 -3.21 -12.30
C ASP A 113 12.15 -4.51 -12.23
N VAL A 114 11.05 -4.52 -11.47
CA VAL A 114 10.26 -5.71 -11.20
C VAL A 114 8.80 -5.44 -11.47
N ILE A 115 8.15 -6.37 -12.14
CA ILE A 115 6.70 -6.38 -12.33
C ILE A 115 6.09 -7.58 -11.62
N SER A 116 4.84 -7.43 -11.19
CA SER A 116 4.03 -8.50 -10.61
C SER A 116 2.78 -8.71 -11.44
N ASP A 117 2.56 -9.95 -11.89
CA ASP A 117 1.29 -10.41 -12.42
C ASP A 117 0.72 -11.50 -11.50
N ARG A 118 -0.39 -11.19 -10.83
CA ARG A 118 -1.07 -12.10 -9.89
C ARG A 118 -0.13 -12.75 -8.87
N GLY A 119 0.85 -11.99 -8.37
CA GLY A 119 1.82 -12.44 -7.39
C GLY A 119 3.03 -13.20 -7.96
N VAL A 120 3.07 -13.44 -9.25
CA VAL A 120 4.28 -13.90 -9.95
C VAL A 120 5.14 -12.67 -10.24
N LEU A 121 6.41 -12.72 -9.88
CA LEU A 121 7.38 -11.64 -10.06
C LEU A 121 8.30 -11.97 -11.22
N SER A 122 8.56 -10.97 -12.04
CA SER A 122 9.59 -11.03 -13.09
C SER A 122 10.25 -9.66 -13.24
N GLY A 123 11.50 -9.63 -13.64
CA GLY A 123 12.22 -8.37 -13.81
C GLY A 123 13.67 -8.54 -14.18
N SER A 124 14.37 -7.42 -14.16
CA SER A 124 15.80 -7.35 -14.39
C SER A 124 16.50 -6.61 -13.26
N TRP A 125 17.78 -6.86 -13.10
CA TRP A 125 18.64 -6.14 -12.18
C TRP A 125 20.00 -5.86 -12.78
N SER A 126 20.66 -4.87 -12.24
CA SER A 126 22.04 -4.52 -12.58
C SER A 126 22.81 -4.11 -11.33
N GLU A 127 24.08 -4.46 -11.27
CA GLU A 127 25.04 -4.05 -10.25
C GLU A 127 26.14 -3.23 -10.92
N ALA A 128 26.17 -1.92 -10.60
CA ALA A 128 26.98 -0.95 -11.32
C ALA A 128 28.47 -1.07 -11.00
N SER A 129 28.85 -1.49 -9.78
CA SER A 129 30.25 -1.58 -9.34
C SER A 129 31.06 -2.65 -10.10
N ARG A 130 30.37 -3.67 -10.62
CA ARG A 130 30.96 -4.80 -11.36
C ARG A 130 30.48 -4.92 -12.79
N GLY A 131 29.52 -4.09 -13.21
CA GLY A 131 28.93 -4.17 -14.54
C GLY A 131 28.14 -5.46 -14.79
N VAL A 132 27.54 -6.06 -13.75
CA VAL A 132 26.78 -7.29 -13.84
C VAL A 132 25.32 -6.96 -14.06
N THR A 133 24.66 -7.68 -14.97
CA THR A 133 23.21 -7.60 -15.22
C THR A 133 22.60 -8.99 -15.17
N GLY A 134 21.32 -9.07 -14.78
CA GLY A 134 20.64 -10.34 -14.68
C GLY A 134 19.13 -10.22 -14.65
N THR A 135 18.47 -11.36 -14.42
CA THR A 135 17.01 -11.48 -14.31
C THR A 135 16.59 -11.75 -12.87
N LEU A 136 15.36 -11.37 -12.59
CA LEU A 136 14.66 -11.65 -11.34
C LEU A 136 13.40 -12.44 -11.64
N GLU A 137 13.20 -13.52 -10.90
CA GLU A 137 11.98 -14.33 -10.96
C GLU A 137 11.55 -14.68 -9.54
N GLY A 138 10.23 -14.78 -9.30
CA GLY A 138 9.80 -15.12 -7.97
C GLY A 138 8.31 -15.04 -7.73
N ARG A 139 7.98 -14.93 -6.46
CA ARG A 139 6.60 -14.74 -5.99
C ARG A 139 6.57 -13.75 -4.84
N GLY A 140 5.47 -12.99 -4.75
CA GLY A 140 5.28 -12.02 -3.68
C GLY A 140 3.83 -11.68 -3.43
N ALA A 141 3.48 -11.63 -2.15
CA ALA A 141 2.17 -11.19 -1.69
C ALA A 141 2.27 -10.68 -0.25
N ASN A 142 1.42 -9.70 0.10
CA ASN A 142 1.26 -9.24 1.49
C ASN A 142 2.59 -8.86 2.18
N GLY A 143 3.51 -8.23 1.44
CA GLY A 143 4.81 -7.81 1.95
C GLY A 143 5.83 -8.94 2.15
N ASN A 144 5.55 -10.16 1.68
CA ASN A 144 6.50 -11.27 1.68
C ASN A 144 6.88 -11.61 0.23
N PHE A 145 8.18 -11.73 -0.02
CA PHE A 145 8.72 -11.96 -1.35
C PHE A 145 9.78 -13.03 -1.31
N GLN A 146 9.74 -13.94 -2.27
CA GLN A 146 10.75 -14.95 -2.53
C GLN A 146 11.20 -14.77 -3.96
N VAL A 147 12.47 -14.46 -4.17
CA VAL A 147 12.99 -14.05 -5.46
C VAL A 147 14.28 -14.81 -5.73
N LEU A 148 14.44 -15.30 -6.93
CA LEU A 148 15.66 -15.82 -7.49
C LEU A 148 16.27 -14.76 -8.42
N ALA A 149 17.48 -14.35 -8.13
CA ALA A 149 18.28 -13.46 -8.97
C ALA A 149 19.34 -14.28 -9.72
N ASN A 150 19.34 -14.19 -11.05
CA ASN A 150 20.27 -14.92 -11.91
C ASN A 150 21.06 -13.96 -12.80
N ALA A 151 22.35 -14.26 -13.00
CA ALA A 151 23.22 -13.63 -14.00
C ALA A 151 24.26 -14.66 -14.46
N ALA A 152 25.11 -14.30 -15.40
CA ALA A 152 26.23 -15.15 -15.81
C ALA A 152 27.18 -15.41 -14.61
N GLY A 153 27.29 -16.69 -14.20
CA GLY A 153 28.12 -17.10 -13.06
C GLY A 153 27.62 -16.66 -11.68
N PHE A 154 26.38 -16.19 -11.57
CA PHE A 154 25.78 -15.77 -10.31
C PHE A 154 24.35 -16.26 -10.15
N SER A 155 24.03 -16.80 -8.99
CA SER A 155 22.67 -17.10 -8.58
C SER A 155 22.50 -16.79 -7.09
N ALA A 156 21.38 -16.17 -6.72
CA ALA A 156 21.07 -15.87 -5.33
C ALA A 156 19.56 -16.00 -5.05
N ASN A 157 19.24 -16.61 -3.93
CA ASN A 157 17.90 -16.65 -3.38
C ASN A 157 17.71 -15.53 -2.36
N LEU A 158 16.66 -14.72 -2.56
CA LEU A 158 16.29 -13.61 -1.71
C LEU A 158 14.96 -13.88 -1.04
N SER A 159 14.92 -13.71 0.27
CA SER A 159 13.67 -13.62 1.06
C SER A 159 13.56 -12.22 1.61
N LEU A 160 12.47 -11.51 1.28
CA LEU A 160 12.21 -10.16 1.73
C LEU A 160 10.85 -10.10 2.41
N THR A 161 10.81 -9.48 3.58
CA THR A 161 9.57 -9.23 4.32
C THR A 161 9.49 -7.75 4.66
N THR A 162 8.37 -7.11 4.28
CA THR A 162 8.06 -5.72 4.63
C THR A 162 6.83 -5.68 5.52
N ARG A 163 6.92 -5.01 6.67
CA ARG A 163 5.80 -4.80 7.60
C ARG A 163 5.82 -3.35 8.11
N GLY A 164 4.86 -2.57 7.66
CA GLY A 164 4.83 -1.13 7.96
C GLY A 164 6.12 -0.44 7.51
N ASN A 165 6.85 0.13 8.46
CA ASN A 165 8.10 0.85 8.21
C ASN A 165 9.35 0.00 8.43
N ARG A 166 9.24 -1.32 8.51
CA ARG A 166 10.37 -2.23 8.70
C ARG A 166 10.46 -3.23 7.56
N GLN A 167 11.67 -3.52 7.14
CA GLN A 167 11.97 -4.50 6.12
C GLN A 167 13.14 -5.38 6.55
N SER A 168 13.01 -6.67 6.30
CA SER A 168 14.06 -7.67 6.53
C SER A 168 14.34 -8.37 5.20
N VAL A 169 15.61 -8.46 4.86
CA VAL A 169 16.10 -9.12 3.64
C VAL A 169 17.13 -10.15 4.04
N ALA A 170 16.93 -11.39 3.61
CA ALA A 170 17.91 -12.45 3.70
C ALA A 170 18.29 -12.90 2.28
N ILE A 171 19.57 -12.95 2.00
CA ILE A 171 20.13 -13.35 0.71
C ILE A 171 21.04 -14.54 0.95
N ARG A 172 20.95 -15.54 0.08
CA ARG A 172 21.86 -16.68 0.02
C ARG A 172 22.37 -16.86 -1.39
N SER A 173 23.68 -16.98 -1.54
CA SER A 173 24.33 -17.13 -2.83
C SER A 173 25.46 -18.16 -2.73
N GLU A 174 25.81 -18.76 -3.84
CA GLU A 174 26.96 -19.67 -3.97
C GLU A 174 28.14 -19.02 -4.72
N SER A 175 28.11 -17.69 -4.86
CA SER A 175 29.10 -16.91 -5.62
C SER A 175 29.98 -16.08 -4.69
N ALA A 176 30.26 -14.82 -5.03
CA ALA A 176 31.17 -13.89 -4.35
C ALA A 176 30.90 -13.62 -2.86
N PHE A 177 29.76 -14.05 -2.35
CA PHE A 177 29.41 -14.07 -0.93
C PHE A 177 28.44 -15.23 -0.66
N ARG A 178 28.40 -15.73 0.58
CA ARG A 178 27.54 -16.85 0.96
C ARG A 178 26.15 -16.39 1.42
N ALA A 179 26.11 -15.32 2.20
CA ALA A 179 24.86 -14.83 2.76
C ALA A 179 24.93 -13.32 3.06
N ALA A 180 23.77 -12.67 3.04
CA ALA A 180 23.60 -11.35 3.65
C ALA A 180 22.26 -11.30 4.38
N ASN A 181 22.25 -10.66 5.57
CA ASN A 181 21.04 -10.37 6.34
C ASN A 181 21.00 -8.88 6.60
N ILE A 182 19.95 -8.21 6.13
CA ILE A 182 19.84 -6.76 6.14
C ILE A 182 18.49 -6.40 6.78
N SER A 183 18.50 -5.38 7.64
CA SER A 183 17.28 -4.77 8.20
C SER A 183 17.25 -3.31 7.82
N LEU A 184 16.14 -2.86 7.26
CA LEU A 184 15.91 -1.49 6.85
C LEU A 184 14.69 -0.91 7.56
N SER A 185 14.72 0.40 7.80
CA SER A 185 13.60 1.19 8.28
C SER A 185 13.31 2.32 7.31
N ARG A 186 12.03 2.62 7.08
CA ARG A 186 11.59 3.73 6.25
C ARG A 186 11.72 5.05 7.03
N TYR A 187 12.16 6.12 6.37
CA TYR A 187 12.29 7.47 6.92
C TYR A 187 11.71 8.52 5.99
#